data_4a5300402c56d3c8e6033b7c10cf5fb5
#
_entry.id   4a5300402c56d3c8e6033b7c10cf5fb5
#
_cell.length_a   1.000
_cell.length_b   1.000
_cell.length_c   1.000
_cell.angle_alpha   90.00
_cell.angle_beta   90.00
_cell.angle_gamma   90.00
#
_symmetry.space_group_name_H-M   'P 1'
#
loop_
_entity.id
_entity.type
_entity.pdbx_description
1 polymer ?
#
loop_
_entity_poly.entity_id
_entity_poly.type
_entity_poly.pdbx_seq_one_letter_code
_entity_poly.pdbx_strand_id
1 'polypeptide(L)'
;MTAEEHPTVPVPAGYRIGRWEVREPLASGAFSSVYAARATDPGSVSADGLPADAALKILTTGTRTPRQLSHLQELARRELEIHRKLQHPRLIRMFEAQTIDDPERPGLDGATVLVLERAAGSVEDLLGRSGAGPLPAAPGLLAQICEGLAQIHRAGWVHGDLKPANVLLMADDSVRLGDFNLASEMEGTHAYAPVFATPDYTPPELLWSEISEQGRQIRPTADIWAFGILAHLLLTRTLPLPGGTPAARRDSLLRYARGREELRLSAELPEAWRPIVTDCLARSHEDRAMHDAGTLLRRVEAAAGTGPSPRLPRLRPRRVSRRVWVAGVAAALIASGGAYALRDRPQDPARYGSDELRTDQGIPVAYRGLIVDAAHTCESRDVTPALIAALLKTESDFDPGLADPAKDEYGIARWTPDVLYYWLPENQRPAKVKDLKPPFPPKTSIPAVGRYLCEISRTLSKDVQGNRKAAVAAAYRTSVEIVNNAAGVRPQERAYATEIERRLDQYTPGSG
;
A
#
# COMPACT_ATOMS: atom_id res chain seq x y z
N MET A 1 -3.37 -16.41 29.88
CA MET A 1 -1.98 -15.87 29.79
C MET A 1 -1.95 -15.10 28.49
N THR A 2 -2.20 -13.79 28.57
CA THR A 2 -2.02 -12.86 27.43
C THR A 2 -0.52 -12.75 27.19
N ALA A 3 -0.07 -13.17 26.00
CA ALA A 3 1.27 -12.85 25.54
C ALA A 3 1.41 -11.32 25.57
N GLU A 4 2.38 -10.80 26.29
CA GLU A 4 2.76 -9.40 26.21
C GLU A 4 3.23 -9.15 24.77
N GLU A 5 2.38 -8.57 23.95
CA GLU A 5 2.75 -8.13 22.61
C GLU A 5 3.76 -6.98 22.78
N HIS A 6 5.02 -7.26 22.57
CA HIS A 6 6.05 -6.22 22.58
C HIS A 6 5.77 -5.26 21.40
N PRO A 7 5.85 -3.94 21.65
CA PRO A 7 5.64 -2.94 20.60
C PRO A 7 6.56 -3.18 19.40
N THR A 8 6.01 -3.14 18.20
CA THR A 8 6.78 -3.27 16.95
C THR A 8 7.83 -2.16 16.82
N VAL A 9 7.53 -0.97 17.39
CA VAL A 9 8.45 0.16 17.55
C VAL A 9 8.52 0.49 19.04
N PRO A 10 9.51 0.00 19.78
CA PRO A 10 9.64 0.29 21.20
C PRO A 10 10.09 1.74 21.42
N VAL A 11 9.22 2.52 22.05
CA VAL A 11 9.51 3.92 22.45
C VAL A 11 9.43 4.02 23.95
N PRO A 12 10.50 4.52 24.64
CA PRO A 12 10.50 4.61 26.08
C PRO A 12 9.52 5.66 26.59
N ALA A 13 8.92 5.43 27.76
CA ALA A 13 8.14 6.44 28.45
C ALA A 13 9.01 7.68 28.73
N GLY A 14 8.43 8.86 28.59
CA GLY A 14 9.14 10.14 28.72
C GLY A 14 9.86 10.59 27.43
N TYR A 15 9.90 9.79 26.37
CA TYR A 15 10.46 10.20 25.10
C TYR A 15 9.64 11.32 24.48
N ARG A 16 10.32 12.35 23.96
CA ARG A 16 9.66 13.52 23.39
C ARG A 16 9.66 13.49 21.87
N ILE A 17 8.48 13.72 21.30
CA ILE A 17 8.28 13.88 19.86
C ILE A 17 7.62 15.23 19.64
N GLY A 18 8.40 16.22 19.22
CA GLY A 18 7.94 17.59 19.16
C GLY A 18 7.43 18.09 20.51
N ARG A 19 6.16 18.46 20.59
CA ARG A 19 5.50 18.94 21.80
C ARG A 19 4.87 17.84 22.66
N TRP A 20 5.01 16.57 22.27
CA TRP A 20 4.36 15.42 22.91
C TRP A 20 5.37 14.58 23.68
N GLU A 21 4.97 14.16 24.88
CA GLU A 21 5.74 13.23 25.70
C GLU A 21 5.02 11.86 25.75
N VAL A 22 5.71 10.83 25.29
CA VAL A 22 5.21 9.44 25.28
C VAL A 22 5.02 8.93 26.72
N ARG A 23 3.88 8.28 26.97
CA ARG A 23 3.52 7.72 28.29
C ARG A 23 3.58 6.19 28.29
N GLU A 24 2.58 5.55 27.76
CA GLU A 24 2.37 4.11 27.79
C GLU A 24 1.96 3.58 26.43
N PRO A 25 2.27 2.34 26.07
CA PRO A 25 1.78 1.72 24.88
C PRO A 25 0.26 1.48 24.97
N LEU A 26 -0.48 1.76 23.91
CA LEU A 26 -1.92 1.52 23.79
C LEU A 26 -2.22 0.33 22.89
N ALA A 27 -1.51 0.19 21.78
CA ALA A 27 -1.70 -0.89 20.84
C ALA A 27 -0.42 -1.14 20.03
N SER A 28 -0.25 -2.35 19.53
CA SER A 28 0.82 -2.73 18.63
C SER A 28 0.24 -3.52 17.45
N GLY A 29 0.62 -3.15 16.24
CA GLY A 29 0.25 -3.83 15.00
C GLY A 29 1.48 -4.24 14.21
N ALA A 30 1.27 -4.91 13.08
CA ALA A 30 2.36 -5.40 12.22
C ALA A 30 3.25 -4.28 11.68
N PHE A 31 2.73 -3.04 11.56
CA PHE A 31 3.40 -1.93 10.88
C PHE A 31 3.51 -0.66 11.73
N SER A 32 2.93 -0.64 12.91
CA SER A 32 2.91 0.54 13.78
C SER A 32 2.73 0.17 15.23
N SER A 33 3.15 1.08 16.11
CA SER A 33 2.81 1.04 17.54
C SER A 33 2.12 2.34 17.92
N VAL A 34 1.12 2.25 18.78
CA VAL A 34 0.33 3.39 19.25
C VAL A 34 0.63 3.62 20.73
N TYR A 35 0.93 4.83 21.09
CA TYR A 35 1.27 5.25 22.45
C TYR A 35 0.32 6.35 22.92
N ALA A 36 -0.04 6.32 24.20
CA ALA A 36 -0.57 7.48 24.86
C ALA A 36 0.50 8.56 24.97
N ALA A 37 0.12 9.80 24.74
CA ALA A 37 1.03 10.93 24.90
C ALA A 37 0.33 12.11 25.57
N ARG A 38 1.13 12.94 26.21
CA ARG A 38 0.68 14.19 26.84
C ARG A 38 1.49 15.35 26.34
N ALA A 39 0.82 16.47 26.14
CA ALA A 39 1.50 17.72 25.79
C ALA A 39 2.49 18.15 26.87
N THR A 40 3.71 18.51 26.48
CA THR A 40 4.75 19.02 27.39
C THR A 40 4.40 20.39 27.96
N ASP A 41 3.66 21.20 27.19
CA ASP A 41 3.07 22.46 27.61
C ASP A 41 1.58 22.49 27.23
N PRO A 42 0.68 22.13 28.19
CA PRO A 42 -0.76 22.11 27.95
C PRO A 42 -1.35 23.49 27.59
N GLY A 43 -0.75 24.58 28.04
CA GLY A 43 -1.20 25.93 27.73
C GLY A 43 -0.97 26.29 26.25
N SER A 44 0.20 25.97 25.73
CA SER A 44 0.55 26.19 24.32
C SER A 44 -0.35 25.39 23.38
N VAL A 45 -0.53 24.07 23.63
CA VAL A 45 -1.37 23.25 22.75
C VAL A 45 -2.84 23.67 22.78
N SER A 46 -3.36 24.11 23.93
CA SER A 46 -4.71 24.63 24.04
C SER A 46 -4.92 25.93 23.23
N ALA A 47 -3.91 26.79 23.17
CA ALA A 47 -3.94 27.99 22.34
C ALA A 47 -4.02 27.64 20.84
N ASP A 48 -3.39 26.54 20.42
CA ASP A 48 -3.43 26.02 19.05
C ASP A 48 -4.68 25.17 18.76
N GLY A 49 -5.59 25.01 19.71
CA GLY A 49 -6.80 24.19 19.59
C GLY A 49 -6.53 22.70 19.62
N LEU A 50 -5.41 22.28 20.19
CA LEU A 50 -5.02 20.87 20.36
C LEU A 50 -5.38 20.40 21.77
N PRO A 51 -5.64 19.09 21.96
CA PRO A 51 -5.92 18.53 23.29
C PRO A 51 -4.62 18.38 24.11
N ALA A 52 -4.78 18.29 25.45
CA ALA A 52 -3.65 18.01 26.34
C ALA A 52 -3.16 16.54 26.24
N ASP A 53 -4.02 15.62 25.87
CA ASP A 53 -3.75 14.19 25.70
C ASP A 53 -4.03 13.77 24.25
N ALA A 54 -3.15 12.95 23.69
CA ALA A 54 -3.24 12.44 22.32
C ALA A 54 -2.82 10.98 22.25
N ALA A 55 -3.05 10.34 21.11
CA ALA A 55 -2.47 9.06 20.75
C ALA A 55 -1.43 9.28 19.65
N LEU A 56 -0.22 8.76 19.83
CA LEU A 56 0.85 8.80 18.83
C LEU A 56 0.92 7.45 18.12
N LYS A 57 0.53 7.40 16.85
CA LYS A 57 0.74 6.23 15.99
C LYS A 57 2.08 6.40 15.28
N ILE A 58 3.03 5.55 15.66
CA ILE A 58 4.40 5.57 15.15
C ILE A 58 4.55 4.46 14.14
N LEU A 59 4.81 4.86 12.90
CA LEU A 59 4.98 3.97 11.76
C LEU A 59 6.47 3.60 11.65
N THR A 60 6.74 2.29 11.56
CA THR A 60 8.13 1.78 11.55
C THR A 60 8.92 2.30 10.34
N THR A 61 10.18 2.66 10.56
CA THR A 61 11.15 2.94 9.50
C THR A 61 12.30 1.93 9.50
N GLY A 62 13.13 1.87 10.46
CA GLY A 62 14.45 1.26 10.43
C GLY A 62 14.53 -0.27 10.25
N THR A 63 15.67 -0.77 9.77
CA THR A 63 16.16 -2.17 9.67
C THR A 63 15.37 -3.14 8.77
N ARG A 64 14.40 -2.69 7.98
CA ARG A 64 13.63 -3.54 7.05
C ARG A 64 14.17 -3.41 5.62
N THR A 65 13.88 -4.42 4.79
CA THR A 65 14.29 -4.36 3.37
C THR A 65 13.68 -3.14 2.67
N PRO A 66 14.33 -2.53 1.69
CA PRO A 66 13.80 -1.38 0.93
C PRO A 66 12.38 -1.59 0.40
N ARG A 67 12.01 -2.81 0.05
CA ARG A 67 10.65 -3.17 -0.38
C ARG A 67 9.63 -3.03 0.76
N GLN A 68 10.00 -3.44 1.97
CA GLN A 68 9.17 -3.25 3.17
C GLN A 68 9.08 -1.77 3.54
N LEU A 69 10.17 -1.02 3.39
CA LEU A 69 10.20 0.42 3.65
C LEU A 69 9.30 1.19 2.68
N SER A 70 9.39 0.92 1.36
CA SER A 70 8.51 1.53 0.36
C SER A 70 7.03 1.22 0.62
N HIS A 71 6.75 -0.01 1.04
CA HIS A 71 5.40 -0.41 1.41
C HIS A 71 4.88 0.35 2.65
N LEU A 72 5.72 0.49 3.68
CA LEU A 72 5.38 1.25 4.89
C LEU A 72 5.16 2.74 4.61
N GLN A 73 5.99 3.33 3.74
CA GLN A 73 5.83 4.70 3.29
C GLN A 73 4.51 4.89 2.53
N GLU A 74 4.12 3.93 1.70
CA GLU A 74 2.85 3.97 0.99
C GLU A 74 1.65 3.85 1.96
N LEU A 75 1.73 2.97 2.97
CA LEU A 75 0.71 2.88 4.02
C LEU A 75 0.59 4.20 4.79
N ALA A 76 1.72 4.79 5.18
CA ALA A 76 1.75 6.08 5.85
C ALA A 76 1.15 7.21 4.99
N ARG A 77 1.50 7.23 3.69
CA ARG A 77 0.95 8.21 2.73
C ARG A 77 -0.56 8.09 2.61
N ARG A 78 -1.10 6.89 2.48
CA ARG A 78 -2.55 6.63 2.39
C ARG A 78 -3.28 7.08 3.64
N GLU A 79 -2.76 6.75 4.81
CA GLU A 79 -3.37 7.16 6.07
C GLU A 79 -3.36 8.68 6.24
N LEU A 80 -2.27 9.36 5.88
CA LEU A 80 -2.20 10.82 5.84
C LEU A 80 -3.20 11.44 4.87
N GLU A 81 -3.35 10.85 3.70
CA GLU A 81 -4.24 11.34 2.64
C GLU A 81 -5.71 11.27 3.06
N ILE A 82 -6.16 10.13 3.62
CA ILE A 82 -7.53 9.99 4.09
C ILE A 82 -7.82 10.97 5.22
N HIS A 83 -6.91 11.13 6.19
CA HIS A 83 -7.09 12.09 7.28
C HIS A 83 -7.15 13.55 6.82
N ARG A 84 -6.46 13.89 5.73
CA ARG A 84 -6.54 15.25 5.14
C ARG A 84 -7.82 15.47 4.35
N LYS A 85 -8.30 14.44 3.65
CA LYS A 85 -9.49 14.50 2.80
C LYS A 85 -10.79 14.34 3.58
N LEU A 86 -10.78 13.53 4.65
CA LEU A 86 -11.97 13.15 5.41
C LEU A 86 -11.88 13.62 6.86
N GLN A 87 -12.72 14.60 7.18
CA GLN A 87 -12.95 15.02 8.56
C GLN A 87 -14.43 14.77 8.88
N HIS A 88 -14.70 13.78 9.72
CA HIS A 88 -16.05 13.40 10.09
C HIS A 88 -16.11 12.96 11.57
N PRO A 89 -17.21 13.23 12.31
CA PRO A 89 -17.36 12.84 13.71
C PRO A 89 -17.24 11.33 13.99
N ARG A 90 -17.43 10.48 12.98
CA ARG A 90 -17.27 9.00 13.11
C ARG A 90 -15.92 8.49 12.63
N LEU A 91 -14.98 9.36 12.32
CA LEU A 91 -13.61 9.00 11.96
C LEU A 91 -12.66 9.57 13.00
N ILE A 92 -11.63 8.81 13.37
CA ILE A 92 -10.62 9.30 14.31
C ILE A 92 -9.93 10.53 13.73
N ARG A 93 -9.83 11.59 14.53
CA ARG A 93 -9.24 12.85 14.10
C ARG A 93 -7.72 12.79 14.17
N MET A 94 -7.05 13.18 13.09
CA MET A 94 -5.62 13.47 13.09
C MET A 94 -5.43 14.98 13.31
N PHE A 95 -4.57 15.33 14.25
CA PHE A 95 -4.22 16.72 14.56
C PHE A 95 -3.02 17.18 13.73
N GLU A 96 -1.96 16.39 13.75
CA GLU A 96 -0.71 16.70 13.04
C GLU A 96 0.03 15.42 12.66
N ALA A 97 0.99 15.54 11.76
CA ALA A 97 1.93 14.49 11.41
C ALA A 97 3.35 15.04 11.52
N GLN A 98 4.25 14.25 12.11
CA GLN A 98 5.64 14.61 12.35
C GLN A 98 6.56 13.49 11.89
N THR A 99 7.84 13.81 11.70
CA THR A 99 8.90 12.83 11.49
C THR A 99 9.87 12.93 12.65
N ILE A 100 10.29 11.81 13.21
CA ILE A 100 11.30 11.76 14.26
C ILE A 100 12.66 12.04 13.62
N ASP A 101 13.42 12.94 14.21
CA ASP A 101 14.81 13.22 13.87
C ASP A 101 15.64 12.91 15.12
N ASP A 102 16.18 11.69 15.20
CA ASP A 102 16.95 11.20 16.35
C ASP A 102 18.03 10.20 15.87
N PRO A 103 19.16 10.72 15.37
CA PRO A 103 20.25 9.87 14.90
C PRO A 103 20.85 8.93 15.96
N GLU A 104 20.64 9.23 17.26
CA GLU A 104 21.11 8.39 18.36
C GLU A 104 20.26 7.12 18.51
N ARG A 105 19.06 7.12 17.91
CA ARG A 105 18.13 5.98 17.92
C ARG A 105 17.73 5.57 16.52
N PRO A 106 18.58 4.85 15.79
CA PRO A 106 18.34 4.49 14.39
C PRO A 106 17.01 3.75 14.13
N GLY A 107 16.44 3.09 15.14
CA GLY A 107 15.14 2.41 15.05
C GLY A 107 13.95 3.37 15.04
N LEU A 108 14.15 4.64 15.46
CA LEU A 108 13.13 5.68 15.50
C LEU A 108 13.40 6.80 14.49
N ASP A 109 14.67 6.97 14.12
CA ASP A 109 15.08 8.04 13.19
C ASP A 109 14.36 7.89 11.84
N GLY A 110 13.80 9.00 11.36
CA GLY A 110 12.99 9.05 10.15
C GLY A 110 11.57 8.45 10.30
N ALA A 111 11.15 7.99 11.50
CA ALA A 111 9.81 7.42 11.70
C ALA A 111 8.73 8.49 11.54
N THR A 112 7.67 8.15 10.79
CA THR A 112 6.47 8.98 10.68
C THR A 112 5.58 8.77 11.91
N VAL A 113 5.17 9.86 12.53
CA VAL A 113 4.29 9.88 13.68
C VAL A 113 3.02 10.63 13.34
N LEU A 114 1.88 9.96 13.51
CA LEU A 114 0.56 10.58 13.42
C LEU A 114 0.07 10.91 14.83
N VAL A 115 -0.22 12.18 15.08
CA VAL A 115 -0.83 12.64 16.33
C VAL A 115 -2.34 12.58 16.17
N LEU A 116 -2.98 11.65 16.85
CA LEU A 116 -4.38 11.32 16.71
C LEU A 116 -5.17 11.67 17.97
N GLU A 117 -6.48 11.82 17.81
CA GLU A 117 -7.44 11.87 18.91
C GLU A 117 -7.29 10.61 19.78
N ARG A 118 -7.27 10.80 21.11
CA ARG A 118 -7.10 9.70 22.04
C ARG A 118 -8.45 9.05 22.34
N ALA A 119 -8.59 7.78 21.98
CA ALA A 119 -9.73 6.95 22.37
C ALA A 119 -9.59 6.43 23.82
N ALA A 120 -10.68 6.10 24.45
CA ALA A 120 -10.71 5.41 25.75
C ALA A 120 -10.42 3.89 25.62
N GLY A 121 -10.58 3.34 24.43
CA GLY A 121 -10.30 1.94 24.10
C GLY A 121 -10.88 1.58 22.74
N SER A 122 -10.94 0.29 22.44
CA SER A 122 -11.53 -0.26 21.22
C SER A 122 -12.71 -1.17 21.53
N VAL A 123 -13.46 -1.53 20.50
CA VAL A 123 -14.50 -2.57 20.60
C VAL A 123 -13.86 -3.93 20.92
N GLU A 124 -12.63 -4.19 20.50
CA GLU A 124 -11.90 -5.40 20.89
C GLU A 124 -11.65 -5.45 22.40
N ASP A 125 -11.21 -4.34 23.00
CA ASP A 125 -11.06 -4.23 24.47
C ASP A 125 -12.38 -4.41 25.18
N LEU A 126 -13.47 -3.85 24.64
CA LEU A 126 -14.81 -4.02 25.19
C LEU A 126 -15.23 -5.49 25.16
N LEU A 127 -15.00 -6.17 24.03
CA LEU A 127 -15.27 -7.60 23.89
C LEU A 127 -14.42 -8.44 24.87
N GLY A 128 -13.15 -8.11 25.08
CA GLY A 128 -12.26 -8.79 26.02
C GLY A 128 -12.69 -8.65 27.48
N ARG A 129 -13.22 -7.49 27.85
CA ARG A 129 -13.67 -7.18 29.23
C ARG A 129 -15.10 -7.61 29.55
N SER A 130 -15.92 -7.79 28.52
CA SER A 130 -17.32 -8.16 28.68
C SER A 130 -17.47 -9.67 28.83
N GLY A 131 -18.48 -10.12 29.61
CA GLY A 131 -18.84 -11.54 29.72
C GLY A 131 -19.24 -12.19 28.39
N ALA A 132 -19.60 -13.46 28.43
CA ALA A 132 -19.90 -14.27 27.25
C ALA A 132 -21.21 -13.92 26.53
N GLY A 133 -22.10 -13.15 27.15
CA GLY A 133 -23.41 -12.78 26.57
C GLY A 133 -23.35 -11.62 25.56
N PRO A 134 -24.46 -11.40 24.82
CA PRO A 134 -24.59 -10.28 23.88
C PRO A 134 -24.27 -8.93 24.55
N LEU A 135 -23.70 -7.99 23.81
CA LEU A 135 -23.43 -6.65 24.32
C LEU A 135 -24.69 -5.80 24.27
N PRO A 136 -25.20 -5.27 25.42
CA PRO A 136 -26.40 -4.41 25.40
C PRO A 136 -26.23 -3.16 24.54
N ALA A 137 -25.01 -2.62 24.45
CA ALA A 137 -24.71 -1.45 23.64
C ALA A 137 -24.55 -1.77 22.14
N ALA A 138 -24.52 -3.05 21.72
CA ALA A 138 -24.25 -3.45 20.35
C ALA A 138 -25.11 -2.73 19.30
N PRO A 139 -26.46 -2.59 19.46
CA PRO A 139 -27.27 -1.91 18.46
C PRO A 139 -26.82 -0.46 18.20
N GLY A 140 -26.56 0.30 19.28
CA GLY A 140 -26.12 1.70 19.18
C GLY A 140 -24.73 1.84 18.61
N LEU A 141 -23.79 0.94 18.96
CA LEU A 141 -22.45 0.89 18.39
C LEU A 141 -22.50 0.60 16.88
N LEU A 142 -23.29 -0.38 16.47
CA LEU A 142 -23.46 -0.76 15.07
C LEU A 142 -24.05 0.37 14.23
N ALA A 143 -25.00 1.15 14.75
CA ALA A 143 -25.54 2.31 14.07
C ALA A 143 -24.44 3.36 13.80
N GLN A 144 -23.61 3.65 14.79
CA GLN A 144 -22.48 4.60 14.65
C GLN A 144 -21.38 4.09 13.71
N ILE A 145 -21.06 2.80 13.75
CA ILE A 145 -20.10 2.16 12.83
C ILE A 145 -20.59 2.28 11.38
N CYS A 146 -21.88 1.93 11.16
CA CYS A 146 -22.49 2.01 9.84
C CYS A 146 -22.55 3.46 9.30
N GLU A 147 -22.81 4.44 10.19
CA GLU A 147 -22.71 5.87 9.86
C GLU A 147 -21.31 6.24 9.36
N GLY A 148 -20.27 5.80 10.07
CA GLY A 148 -18.87 6.02 9.67
C GLY A 148 -18.55 5.42 8.30
N LEU A 149 -18.96 4.17 8.07
CA LEU A 149 -18.79 3.52 6.75
C LEU A 149 -19.52 4.27 5.64
N ALA A 150 -20.77 4.69 5.89
CA ALA A 150 -21.54 5.46 4.92
C ALA A 150 -20.86 6.80 4.58
N GLN A 151 -20.11 7.41 5.49
CA GLN A 151 -19.34 8.61 5.22
C GLN A 151 -18.09 8.31 4.37
N ILE A 152 -17.34 7.28 4.71
CA ILE A 152 -16.16 6.84 3.95
C ILE A 152 -16.55 6.53 2.51
N HIS A 153 -17.59 5.71 2.30
CA HIS A 153 -18.05 5.31 0.96
C HIS A 153 -18.59 6.51 0.15
N ARG A 154 -19.32 7.45 0.77
CA ARG A 154 -19.78 8.68 0.10
C ARG A 154 -18.62 9.58 -0.35
N ALA A 155 -17.52 9.55 0.37
CA ALA A 155 -16.32 10.29 0.01
C ALA A 155 -15.48 9.60 -1.08
N GLY A 156 -15.90 8.43 -1.56
CA GLY A 156 -15.20 7.68 -2.58
C GLY A 156 -14.06 6.81 -2.03
N TRP A 157 -14.14 6.39 -0.76
CA TRP A 157 -13.13 5.57 -0.13
C TRP A 157 -13.70 4.23 0.34
N VAL A 158 -12.82 3.24 0.47
CA VAL A 158 -13.09 1.94 1.11
C VAL A 158 -12.20 1.85 2.35
N HIS A 159 -12.73 1.42 3.50
CA HIS A 159 -11.94 1.24 4.73
C HIS A 159 -10.95 0.09 4.59
N GLY A 160 -11.41 -1.07 4.14
CA GLY A 160 -10.59 -2.23 3.78
C GLY A 160 -10.12 -3.12 4.95
N ASP A 161 -10.24 -2.66 6.22
CA ASP A 161 -9.86 -3.45 7.40
C ASP A 161 -10.79 -3.18 8.60
N LEU A 162 -12.09 -3.20 8.37
CA LEU A 162 -13.06 -3.07 9.46
C LEU A 162 -13.03 -4.31 10.36
N LYS A 163 -12.70 -4.11 11.64
CA LYS A 163 -12.64 -5.13 12.68
C LYS A 163 -12.78 -4.50 14.06
N PRO A 164 -13.02 -5.25 15.17
CA PRO A 164 -13.19 -4.70 16.50
C PRO A 164 -12.05 -3.79 16.97
N ALA A 165 -10.80 -4.13 16.67
CA ALA A 165 -9.63 -3.32 17.03
C ALA A 165 -9.62 -1.92 16.38
N ASN A 166 -10.22 -1.78 15.19
CA ASN A 166 -10.26 -0.54 14.41
C ASN A 166 -11.53 0.30 14.66
N VAL A 167 -12.39 -0.18 15.54
CA VAL A 167 -13.57 0.56 16.06
C VAL A 167 -13.23 1.11 17.43
N LEU A 168 -12.96 2.40 17.50
CA LEU A 168 -12.48 3.09 18.69
C LEU A 168 -13.66 3.66 19.48
N LEU A 169 -13.61 3.53 20.80
CA LEU A 169 -14.59 4.04 21.74
C LEU A 169 -14.03 5.29 22.41
N MET A 170 -14.78 6.38 22.33
CA MET A 170 -14.40 7.65 22.95
C MET A 170 -14.90 7.72 24.39
N ALA A 171 -14.40 8.69 25.15
CA ALA A 171 -14.80 8.90 26.55
C ALA A 171 -16.29 9.30 26.71
N ASP A 172 -16.94 9.74 25.64
CA ASP A 172 -18.36 10.10 25.56
C ASP A 172 -19.23 8.95 24.99
N ASP A 173 -18.71 7.73 24.97
CA ASP A 173 -19.31 6.52 24.40
C ASP A 173 -19.60 6.61 22.90
N SER A 174 -19.08 7.62 22.22
CA SER A 174 -19.17 7.70 20.75
C SER A 174 -18.14 6.81 20.08
N VAL A 175 -18.47 6.38 18.85
CA VAL A 175 -17.58 5.55 18.00
C VAL A 175 -16.78 6.41 17.04
N ARG A 176 -15.50 6.03 16.84
CA ARG A 176 -14.66 6.47 15.74
C ARG A 176 -14.10 5.27 14.99
N LEU A 177 -14.14 5.30 13.66
CA LEU A 177 -13.38 4.37 12.84
C LEU A 177 -11.94 4.88 12.72
N GLY A 178 -10.99 4.00 12.86
CA GLY A 178 -9.55 4.30 12.82
C GLY A 178 -8.76 3.23 12.08
N ASP A 179 -7.46 3.42 12.01
CA ASP A 179 -6.52 2.56 11.29
C ASP A 179 -6.80 2.47 9.78
N PHE A 180 -6.57 3.58 9.08
CA PHE A 180 -6.81 3.70 7.65
C PHE A 180 -5.63 3.21 6.78
N ASN A 181 -4.73 2.38 7.31
CA ASN A 181 -3.57 1.85 6.57
C ASN A 181 -3.96 1.13 5.27
N LEU A 182 -5.09 0.43 5.28
CA LEU A 182 -5.62 -0.30 4.13
C LEU A 182 -6.70 0.48 3.38
N ALA A 183 -7.05 1.68 3.85
CA ALA A 183 -8.05 2.50 3.18
C ALA A 183 -7.54 2.96 1.81
N SER A 184 -8.44 2.95 0.84
CA SER A 184 -8.10 3.23 -0.54
C SER A 184 -9.17 4.06 -1.23
N GLU A 185 -8.74 5.05 -2.01
CA GLU A 185 -9.63 5.86 -2.84
C GLU A 185 -10.15 5.03 -4.01
N MET A 186 -11.43 5.15 -4.31
CA MET A 186 -12.05 4.39 -5.39
C MET A 186 -11.67 4.95 -6.76
N GLU A 187 -11.24 4.06 -7.64
CA GLU A 187 -11.08 4.31 -9.07
C GLU A 187 -12.28 3.69 -9.81
N GLY A 188 -13.35 4.48 -9.95
CA GLY A 188 -14.61 3.99 -10.50
C GLY A 188 -15.39 3.13 -9.49
N THR A 189 -15.47 1.82 -9.72
CA THR A 189 -16.26 0.89 -8.89
C THR A 189 -15.44 0.12 -7.84
N HIS A 190 -14.14 0.29 -7.80
CA HIS A 190 -13.21 -0.46 -6.93
C HIS A 190 -12.01 0.41 -6.54
N ALA A 191 -11.30 -0.05 -5.51
CA ALA A 191 -10.05 0.52 -5.04
C ALA A 191 -8.97 -0.58 -4.98
N TYR A 192 -7.72 -0.20 -4.73
CA TYR A 192 -6.62 -1.14 -4.60
C TYR A 192 -6.01 -1.06 -3.19
N ALA A 193 -6.12 -2.14 -2.43
CA ALA A 193 -5.57 -2.24 -1.08
C ALA A 193 -4.36 -3.19 -1.03
N PRO A 194 -3.44 -2.98 -0.06
CA PRO A 194 -2.38 -3.94 0.22
C PRO A 194 -2.94 -5.33 0.58
N VAL A 195 -2.12 -6.36 0.40
CA VAL A 195 -2.52 -7.79 0.54
C VAL A 195 -2.84 -8.23 1.98
N PHE A 196 -2.70 -7.35 2.95
CA PHE A 196 -2.91 -7.65 4.36
C PHE A 196 -4.39 -7.44 4.75
N ALA A 197 -5.09 -8.53 5.04
CA ALA A 197 -6.45 -8.48 5.58
C ALA A 197 -6.55 -9.39 6.80
N THR A 198 -7.40 -9.01 7.75
CA THR A 198 -7.69 -9.85 8.91
C THR A 198 -8.58 -11.02 8.46
N PRO A 199 -8.14 -12.29 8.56
CA PRO A 199 -8.78 -13.42 7.90
C PRO A 199 -10.27 -13.57 8.20
N ASP A 200 -10.69 -13.34 9.43
CA ASP A 200 -12.08 -13.52 9.87
C ASP A 200 -13.06 -12.50 9.30
N TYR A 201 -12.57 -11.35 8.81
CA TYR A 201 -13.36 -10.25 8.25
C TYR A 201 -13.23 -10.12 6.74
N THR A 202 -12.42 -10.99 6.12
CA THR A 202 -12.16 -11.00 4.68
C THR A 202 -13.34 -11.60 3.92
N PRO A 203 -13.94 -10.93 2.92
CA PRO A 203 -15.04 -11.48 2.14
C PRO A 203 -14.58 -12.58 1.16
N PRO A 204 -15.53 -13.44 0.70
CA PRO A 204 -15.21 -14.58 -0.16
C PRO A 204 -14.41 -14.25 -1.41
N GLU A 205 -14.75 -13.20 -2.13
CA GLU A 205 -14.09 -12.79 -3.38
C GLU A 205 -12.62 -12.42 -3.19
N LEU A 206 -12.24 -11.98 -2.01
CA LEU A 206 -10.85 -11.64 -1.71
C LEU A 206 -9.98 -12.87 -1.39
N LEU A 207 -10.56 -14.06 -1.25
CA LEU A 207 -9.79 -15.29 -1.06
C LEU A 207 -9.08 -15.75 -2.34
N TRP A 208 -9.61 -15.36 -3.51
CA TRP A 208 -9.09 -15.72 -4.84
C TRP A 208 -8.75 -14.50 -5.70
N SER A 209 -8.88 -13.28 -5.16
CA SER A 209 -8.53 -12.11 -5.95
C SER A 209 -7.05 -12.16 -6.33
N GLU A 210 -6.79 -12.04 -7.63
CA GLU A 210 -5.45 -11.85 -8.14
C GLU A 210 -4.87 -10.58 -7.50
N ILE A 211 -3.63 -10.68 -7.03
CA ILE A 211 -2.90 -9.55 -6.49
C ILE A 211 -2.30 -8.83 -7.68
N SER A 212 -2.86 -7.68 -8.04
CA SER A 212 -2.24 -6.79 -9.01
C SER A 212 -1.07 -6.02 -8.40
N GLU A 213 -0.30 -5.32 -9.20
CA GLU A 213 0.80 -4.45 -8.74
C GLU A 213 0.31 -3.27 -7.91
N GLN A 214 -0.90 -2.79 -8.18
CA GLN A 214 -1.59 -1.77 -7.38
C GLN A 214 -2.10 -2.33 -6.04
N GLY A 215 -1.97 -3.66 -5.84
CA GLY A 215 -2.49 -4.37 -4.69
C GLY A 215 -3.70 -5.25 -5.03
N ARG A 216 -4.44 -5.65 -4.01
CA ARG A 216 -5.67 -6.42 -4.16
C ARG A 216 -6.84 -5.49 -4.48
N GLN A 217 -7.58 -5.78 -5.53
CA GLN A 217 -8.81 -5.04 -5.85
C GLN A 217 -9.85 -5.23 -4.75
N ILE A 218 -10.28 -4.14 -4.12
CA ILE A 218 -11.35 -4.13 -3.12
C ILE A 218 -12.52 -3.24 -3.56
N ARG A 219 -13.68 -3.49 -2.99
CA ARG A 219 -14.90 -2.72 -3.24
C ARG A 219 -15.55 -2.31 -1.91
N PRO A 220 -16.42 -1.30 -1.87
CA PRO A 220 -17.19 -0.96 -0.67
C PRO A 220 -17.95 -2.15 -0.07
N THR A 221 -18.29 -3.14 -0.91
CA THR A 221 -18.93 -4.40 -0.49
C THR A 221 -18.05 -5.27 0.42
N ALA A 222 -16.74 -5.05 0.47
CA ALA A 222 -15.85 -5.70 1.42
C ALA A 222 -16.08 -5.16 2.84
N ASP A 223 -16.28 -3.85 2.99
CA ASP A 223 -16.65 -3.25 4.28
C ASP A 223 -18.04 -3.67 4.73
N ILE A 224 -19.00 -3.85 3.78
CA ILE A 224 -20.34 -4.38 4.08
C ILE A 224 -20.25 -5.80 4.64
N TRP A 225 -19.42 -6.66 4.04
CA TRP A 225 -19.16 -8.00 4.57
C TRP A 225 -18.58 -7.95 6.00
N ALA A 226 -17.53 -7.15 6.19
CA ALA A 226 -16.87 -7.01 7.48
C ALA A 226 -17.84 -6.46 8.55
N PHE A 227 -18.72 -5.53 8.17
CA PHE A 227 -19.80 -5.05 9.03
C PHE A 227 -20.78 -6.18 9.41
N GLY A 228 -21.15 -7.06 8.48
CA GLY A 228 -22.00 -8.22 8.76
C GLY A 228 -21.39 -9.19 9.78
N ILE A 229 -20.09 -9.50 9.63
CA ILE A 229 -19.33 -10.30 10.61
C ILE A 229 -19.32 -9.62 11.98
N LEU A 230 -19.01 -8.32 12.01
CA LEU A 230 -18.93 -7.53 13.24
C LEU A 230 -20.31 -7.43 13.92
N ALA A 231 -21.38 -7.22 13.16
CA ALA A 231 -22.75 -7.16 13.68
C ALA A 231 -23.15 -8.49 14.32
N HIS A 232 -22.89 -9.61 13.66
CA HIS A 232 -23.15 -10.93 14.25
C HIS A 232 -22.36 -11.13 15.55
N LEU A 233 -21.07 -10.80 15.54
CA LEU A 233 -20.18 -10.94 16.71
C LEU A 233 -20.67 -10.09 17.90
N LEU A 234 -21.02 -8.83 17.68
CA LEU A 234 -21.43 -7.93 18.77
C LEU A 234 -22.80 -8.32 19.36
N LEU A 235 -23.71 -8.79 18.50
CA LEU A 235 -25.06 -9.16 18.91
C LEU A 235 -25.17 -10.55 19.53
N THR A 236 -24.22 -11.47 19.22
CA THR A 236 -24.32 -12.88 19.63
C THR A 236 -23.06 -13.44 20.30
N ARG A 237 -21.95 -12.70 20.33
CA ARG A 237 -20.64 -13.14 20.81
C ARG A 237 -20.06 -14.35 20.08
N THR A 238 -20.60 -14.66 18.90
CA THR A 238 -20.13 -15.76 18.05
C THR A 238 -19.83 -15.26 16.64
N LEU A 239 -18.97 -15.97 15.94
CA LEU A 239 -18.73 -15.74 14.50
C LEU A 239 -19.69 -16.59 13.67
N PRO A 240 -20.16 -16.10 12.51
CA PRO A 240 -21.09 -16.84 11.65
C PRO A 240 -20.41 -17.96 10.83
N LEU A 241 -19.07 -17.99 10.84
CA LEU A 241 -18.26 -19.02 10.19
C LEU A 241 -17.82 -20.06 11.22
N PRO A 242 -18.16 -21.35 11.03
CA PRO A 242 -17.76 -22.39 11.97
C PRO A 242 -16.25 -22.66 11.94
N GLY A 243 -15.68 -22.96 13.11
CA GLY A 243 -14.28 -23.29 13.30
C GLY A 243 -13.67 -22.66 14.55
N GLY A 244 -12.93 -23.45 15.31
CA GLY A 244 -12.26 -23.00 16.54
C GLY A 244 -10.96 -22.21 16.28
N THR A 245 -10.44 -22.22 15.05
CA THR A 245 -9.21 -21.50 14.66
C THR A 245 -9.46 -20.63 13.43
N PRO A 246 -8.67 -19.56 13.21
CA PRO A 246 -8.77 -18.76 11.98
C PRO A 246 -8.62 -19.60 10.70
N ALA A 247 -7.74 -20.59 10.69
CA ALA A 247 -7.57 -21.48 9.53
C ALA A 247 -8.84 -22.29 9.25
N ALA A 248 -9.47 -22.90 10.29
CA ALA A 248 -10.71 -23.65 10.14
C ALA A 248 -11.87 -22.76 9.66
N ARG A 249 -11.96 -21.52 10.15
CA ARG A 249 -12.97 -20.55 9.68
C ARG A 249 -12.72 -20.12 8.23
N ARG A 250 -11.46 -19.97 7.82
CA ARG A 250 -11.11 -19.69 6.43
C ARG A 250 -11.54 -20.86 5.51
N ASP A 251 -11.32 -22.11 5.93
CA ASP A 251 -11.78 -23.28 5.16
C ASP A 251 -13.30 -23.33 5.07
N SER A 252 -14.01 -22.98 6.15
CA SER A 252 -15.46 -22.82 6.15
C SER A 252 -15.91 -21.74 5.17
N LEU A 253 -15.26 -20.57 5.18
CA LEU A 253 -15.53 -19.49 4.24
C LEU A 253 -15.30 -19.93 2.78
N LEU A 254 -14.27 -20.73 2.50
CA LEU A 254 -14.03 -21.31 1.18
C LEU A 254 -15.15 -22.24 0.74
N ARG A 255 -15.68 -23.06 1.66
CA ARG A 255 -16.84 -23.95 1.38
C ARG A 255 -18.13 -23.15 1.19
N TYR A 256 -18.37 -22.14 2.03
CA TYR A 256 -19.48 -21.21 1.89
C TYR A 256 -19.48 -20.53 0.51
N ALA A 257 -18.35 -19.95 0.13
CA ALA A 257 -18.19 -19.27 -1.15
C ALA A 257 -18.49 -20.17 -2.36
N ARG A 258 -18.19 -21.48 -2.26
CA ARG A 258 -18.50 -22.48 -3.29
C ARG A 258 -19.91 -23.07 -3.19
N GLY A 259 -20.78 -22.55 -2.30
CA GLY A 259 -22.12 -23.06 -2.09
C GLY A 259 -22.19 -24.45 -1.45
N ARG A 260 -21.10 -24.91 -0.81
CA ARG A 260 -21.02 -26.24 -0.17
C ARG A 260 -21.32 -26.21 1.33
N GLU A 261 -21.40 -25.05 1.91
CA GLU A 261 -21.72 -24.82 3.31
C GLU A 261 -22.54 -23.54 3.46
N GLU A 262 -23.41 -23.49 4.46
CA GLU A 262 -24.17 -22.30 4.83
C GLU A 262 -23.55 -21.64 6.05
N LEU A 263 -23.82 -20.33 6.22
CA LEU A 263 -23.42 -19.60 7.42
C LEU A 263 -24.22 -20.11 8.63
N ARG A 264 -23.56 -20.15 9.78
CA ARG A 264 -24.21 -20.49 11.06
C ARG A 264 -24.59 -19.23 11.82
N LEU A 265 -25.69 -18.62 11.39
CA LEU A 265 -26.25 -17.50 12.15
C LEU A 265 -26.81 -18.01 13.47
N SER A 266 -26.36 -17.42 14.58
CA SER A 266 -26.81 -17.79 15.92
C SER A 266 -28.34 -17.65 16.07
N ALA A 267 -28.94 -18.53 16.85
CA ALA A 267 -30.34 -18.43 17.23
C ALA A 267 -30.61 -17.18 18.10
N GLU A 268 -29.60 -16.70 18.81
CA GLU A 268 -29.65 -15.51 19.65
C GLU A 268 -29.62 -14.20 18.85
N LEU A 269 -29.36 -14.25 17.52
CA LEU A 269 -29.37 -13.07 16.68
C LEU A 269 -30.77 -12.49 16.61
N PRO A 270 -31.00 -11.22 17.09
CA PRO A 270 -32.34 -10.64 17.13
C PRO A 270 -33.02 -10.61 15.77
N GLU A 271 -34.32 -10.86 15.72
CA GLU A 271 -35.13 -11.01 14.50
C GLU A 271 -34.94 -9.82 13.53
N ALA A 272 -34.97 -8.59 14.07
CA ALA A 272 -34.78 -7.38 13.24
C ALA A 272 -33.41 -7.27 12.58
N TRP A 273 -32.39 -7.92 13.14
CA TRP A 273 -31.02 -7.90 12.62
C TRP A 273 -30.70 -9.05 11.65
N ARG A 274 -31.46 -10.13 11.72
CA ARG A 274 -31.22 -11.32 10.90
C ARG A 274 -31.19 -11.01 9.39
N PRO A 275 -32.17 -10.32 8.79
CA PRO A 275 -32.11 -9.97 7.37
C PRO A 275 -30.94 -9.02 7.03
N ILE A 276 -30.60 -8.10 7.95
CA ILE A 276 -29.45 -7.18 7.75
C ILE A 276 -28.14 -7.97 7.67
N VAL A 277 -27.90 -8.86 8.63
CA VAL A 277 -26.69 -9.68 8.67
C VAL A 277 -26.62 -10.64 7.48
N THR A 278 -27.75 -11.26 7.10
CA THR A 278 -27.81 -12.16 5.95
C THR A 278 -27.42 -11.45 4.66
N ASP A 279 -27.97 -10.26 4.41
CA ASP A 279 -27.66 -9.47 3.21
C ASP A 279 -26.21 -8.98 3.18
N CYS A 280 -25.67 -8.54 4.33
CA CYS A 280 -24.28 -8.16 4.46
C CYS A 280 -23.32 -9.33 4.18
N LEU A 281 -23.74 -10.56 4.51
CA LEU A 281 -22.94 -11.77 4.35
C LEU A 281 -23.32 -12.59 3.10
N ALA A 282 -24.01 -11.99 2.12
CA ALA A 282 -24.28 -12.64 0.84
C ALA A 282 -22.98 -13.08 0.16
N ARG A 283 -23.02 -14.21 -0.58
CA ARG A 283 -21.83 -14.88 -1.14
C ARG A 283 -21.08 -14.03 -2.15
N SER A 284 -21.82 -13.36 -3.03
CA SER A 284 -21.22 -12.54 -4.09
C SER A 284 -21.16 -11.06 -3.71
N HIS A 285 -20.19 -10.35 -4.27
CA HIS A 285 -20.10 -8.90 -4.06
C HIS A 285 -21.25 -8.17 -4.78
N GLU A 286 -21.80 -8.75 -5.87
CA GLU A 286 -22.94 -8.20 -6.61
C GLU A 286 -24.20 -8.19 -5.73
N ASP A 287 -24.49 -9.31 -5.03
CA ASP A 287 -25.63 -9.39 -4.13
C ASP A 287 -25.49 -8.38 -2.98
N ARG A 288 -24.29 -8.23 -2.41
CA ARG A 288 -24.03 -7.22 -1.37
C ARG A 288 -24.14 -5.79 -1.89
N ALA A 289 -23.80 -5.55 -3.15
CA ALA A 289 -23.87 -4.22 -3.77
C ALA A 289 -25.32 -3.69 -3.91
N MET A 290 -26.32 -4.57 -3.80
CA MET A 290 -27.73 -4.17 -3.72
C MET A 290 -28.02 -3.33 -2.47
N HIS A 291 -27.15 -3.39 -1.45
CA HIS A 291 -27.29 -2.74 -0.16
C HIS A 291 -26.09 -1.80 0.08
N ASP A 292 -26.11 -0.62 -0.55
CA ASP A 292 -25.09 0.39 -0.26
C ASP A 292 -25.11 0.83 1.21
N ALA A 293 -23.98 1.39 1.69
CA ALA A 293 -23.85 1.76 3.11
C ALA A 293 -24.89 2.80 3.56
N GLY A 294 -25.44 3.62 2.67
CA GLY A 294 -26.50 4.58 3.01
C GLY A 294 -27.85 3.91 3.19
N THR A 295 -28.17 2.90 2.40
CA THR A 295 -29.40 2.09 2.56
C THR A 295 -29.26 1.17 3.77
N LEU A 296 -28.09 0.58 3.97
CA LEU A 296 -27.77 -0.24 5.13
C LEU A 296 -27.93 0.58 6.43
N LEU A 297 -27.43 1.82 6.48
CA LEU A 297 -27.54 2.70 7.63
C LEU A 297 -29.00 2.89 8.08
N ARG A 298 -29.92 3.17 7.16
CA ARG A 298 -31.34 3.35 7.52
C ARG A 298 -31.96 2.09 8.13
N ARG A 299 -31.58 0.91 7.64
CA ARG A 299 -32.04 -0.38 8.18
C ARG A 299 -31.47 -0.65 9.57
N VAL A 300 -30.19 -0.34 9.74
CA VAL A 300 -29.48 -0.49 11.02
C VAL A 300 -30.04 0.46 12.09
N GLU A 301 -30.26 1.73 11.74
CA GLU A 301 -30.90 2.72 12.63
C GLU A 301 -32.30 2.25 13.09
N ALA A 302 -33.10 1.74 12.18
CA ALA A 302 -34.41 1.18 12.47
C ALA A 302 -34.31 -0.04 13.39
N ALA A 303 -33.42 -0.98 13.15
CA ALA A 303 -33.21 -2.18 13.97
C ALA A 303 -32.60 -1.85 15.34
N ALA A 304 -31.80 -0.79 15.44
CA ALA A 304 -31.22 -0.32 16.70
C ALA A 304 -32.19 0.51 17.54
N GLY A 305 -33.34 0.93 17.00
CA GLY A 305 -34.25 1.85 17.64
C GLY A 305 -33.66 3.25 17.87
N THR A 306 -32.66 3.62 17.10
CA THR A 306 -32.01 4.93 17.13
C THR A 306 -32.68 5.87 16.13
N GLY A 307 -32.74 7.16 16.45
CA GLY A 307 -33.22 8.16 15.52
C GLY A 307 -32.23 8.29 14.33
N PRO A 308 -32.70 8.83 13.18
CA PRO A 308 -31.83 9.02 12.02
C PRO A 308 -30.64 9.94 12.34
N SER A 309 -29.45 9.53 11.96
CA SER A 309 -28.23 10.35 12.09
C SER A 309 -28.42 11.73 11.47
N PRO A 310 -27.95 12.81 12.11
CA PRO A 310 -28.04 14.15 11.55
C PRO A 310 -27.45 14.16 10.12
N ARG A 311 -28.24 14.57 9.14
CA ARG A 311 -27.76 14.72 7.77
C ARG A 311 -26.75 15.86 7.73
N LEU A 312 -25.47 15.54 7.69
CA LEU A 312 -24.45 16.55 7.42
C LEU A 312 -24.74 17.21 6.07
N PRO A 313 -24.61 18.55 5.98
CA PRO A 313 -24.76 19.26 4.70
C PRO A 313 -23.83 18.61 3.68
N ARG A 314 -24.33 18.35 2.46
CA ARG A 314 -23.48 17.95 1.35
C ARG A 314 -22.41 19.01 1.20
N LEU A 315 -21.16 18.69 1.48
CA LEU A 315 -20.02 19.52 1.07
C LEU A 315 -20.09 19.60 -0.44
N ARG A 316 -20.66 20.69 -0.95
CA ARG A 316 -20.59 20.97 -2.37
C ARG A 316 -19.11 21.07 -2.73
N PRO A 317 -18.60 20.26 -3.67
CA PRO A 317 -17.24 20.46 -4.15
C PRO A 317 -17.14 21.92 -4.56
N ARG A 318 -16.19 22.64 -3.98
CA ARG A 318 -15.93 24.03 -4.29
C ARG A 318 -15.63 24.08 -5.78
N ARG A 319 -16.59 24.49 -6.60
CA ARG A 319 -16.41 24.69 -8.03
C ARG A 319 -15.35 25.77 -8.17
N VAL A 320 -14.11 25.37 -8.35
CA VAL A 320 -13.06 26.25 -8.83
C VAL A 320 -13.55 26.75 -10.18
N SER A 321 -13.75 28.06 -10.30
CA SER A 321 -14.36 28.63 -11.50
C SER A 321 -13.48 28.25 -12.70
N ARG A 322 -14.10 27.85 -13.79
CA ARG A 322 -13.44 27.48 -15.05
C ARG A 322 -12.43 28.54 -15.53
N ARG A 323 -12.62 29.81 -15.11
CA ARG A 323 -11.73 30.94 -15.44
C ARG A 323 -10.35 30.84 -14.73
N VAL A 324 -10.28 30.28 -13.51
CA VAL A 324 -8.98 30.07 -12.79
C VAL A 324 -8.20 28.93 -13.43
N TRP A 325 -8.89 27.87 -13.92
CA TRP A 325 -8.25 26.77 -14.63
C TRP A 325 -7.66 27.19 -15.97
N VAL A 326 -8.39 28.02 -16.75
CA VAL A 326 -7.91 28.50 -18.06
C VAL A 326 -6.70 29.41 -17.90
N ALA A 327 -6.66 30.27 -16.87
CA ALA A 327 -5.49 31.13 -16.59
C ALA A 327 -4.28 30.32 -16.11
N GLY A 328 -4.48 29.29 -15.26
CA GLY A 328 -3.41 28.41 -14.76
C GLY A 328 -2.82 27.54 -15.87
N VAL A 329 -3.64 26.97 -16.75
CA VAL A 329 -3.18 26.15 -17.88
C VAL A 329 -2.46 27.00 -18.92
N ALA A 330 -2.92 28.23 -19.20
CA ALA A 330 -2.25 29.13 -20.12
C ALA A 330 -0.86 29.57 -19.61
N ALA A 331 -0.73 29.86 -18.32
CA ALA A 331 0.57 30.21 -17.70
C ALA A 331 1.53 29.00 -17.68
N ALA A 332 1.02 27.78 -17.42
CA ALA A 332 1.84 26.56 -17.45
C ALA A 332 2.30 26.20 -18.88
N LEU A 333 1.46 26.43 -19.90
CA LEU A 333 1.82 26.18 -21.29
C LEU A 333 2.85 27.20 -21.83
N ILE A 334 2.82 28.46 -21.37
CA ILE A 334 3.82 29.47 -21.76
C ILE A 334 5.16 29.17 -21.06
N ALA A 335 5.16 28.76 -19.79
CA ALA A 335 6.38 28.40 -19.07
C ALA A 335 7.01 27.08 -19.58
N SER A 336 6.18 26.08 -19.96
CA SER A 336 6.66 24.82 -20.54
C SER A 336 7.08 24.96 -22.01
N GLY A 337 6.42 25.81 -22.80
CA GLY A 337 6.79 26.07 -24.19
C GLY A 337 8.14 26.78 -24.31
N GLY A 338 8.47 27.73 -23.41
CA GLY A 338 9.78 28.39 -23.37
C GLY A 338 10.93 27.47 -22.97
N ALA A 339 10.70 26.54 -22.05
CA ALA A 339 11.68 25.53 -21.62
C ALA A 339 11.86 24.43 -22.68
N TYR A 340 10.81 24.09 -23.45
CA TYR A 340 10.86 23.09 -24.52
C TYR A 340 11.63 23.62 -25.76
N ALA A 341 11.46 24.88 -26.11
CA ALA A 341 12.14 25.50 -27.26
C ALA A 341 13.68 25.66 -27.08
N LEU A 342 14.16 25.63 -25.82
CA LEU A 342 15.60 25.66 -25.53
C LEU A 342 16.24 24.27 -25.41
N ARG A 343 15.44 23.19 -25.40
CA ARG A 343 15.91 21.81 -25.22
C ARG A 343 16.01 20.99 -26.51
N ASP A 344 15.35 21.40 -27.59
CA ASP A 344 15.37 20.72 -28.88
C ASP A 344 16.34 21.40 -29.87
N ARG A 345 17.65 21.24 -29.64
CA ARG A 345 18.55 21.10 -30.77
C ARG A 345 18.56 19.60 -31.13
N PRO A 346 18.32 19.22 -32.40
CA PRO A 346 18.45 17.83 -32.82
C PRO A 346 19.90 17.42 -32.56
N GLN A 347 20.13 16.66 -31.48
CA GLN A 347 21.43 15.99 -31.29
C GLN A 347 21.53 14.90 -32.34
N ASP A 348 22.65 14.84 -33.05
CA ASP A 348 22.92 13.78 -33.99
C ASP A 348 22.76 12.41 -33.25
N PRO A 349 21.80 11.57 -33.65
CA PRO A 349 21.55 10.30 -32.96
C PRO A 349 22.78 9.39 -32.89
N ALA A 350 23.78 9.59 -33.77
CA ALA A 350 25.03 8.85 -33.77
C ALA A 350 25.99 9.28 -32.63
N ARG A 351 25.78 10.49 -32.06
CA ARG A 351 26.66 11.07 -31.02
C ARG A 351 25.98 11.13 -29.66
N TYR A 352 24.69 10.83 -29.57
CA TYR A 352 23.96 10.90 -28.30
C TYR A 352 24.53 9.93 -27.25
N GLY A 353 25.02 10.46 -26.12
CA GLY A 353 25.63 9.71 -25.05
C GLY A 353 27.00 9.08 -25.34
N SER A 354 27.74 9.53 -26.38
CA SER A 354 29.05 9.01 -26.71
C SER A 354 30.14 9.27 -25.67
N ASP A 355 29.90 10.18 -24.75
CA ASP A 355 30.71 10.48 -23.57
C ASP A 355 30.46 9.52 -22.40
N GLU A 356 29.35 8.81 -22.42
CA GLU A 356 28.96 7.85 -21.36
C GLU A 356 28.91 6.40 -21.83
N LEU A 357 28.92 6.17 -23.16
CA LEU A 357 28.79 4.86 -23.78
C LEU A 357 29.67 4.73 -25.03
N ARG A 358 30.52 3.72 -25.07
CA ARG A 358 31.29 3.40 -26.29
C ARG A 358 30.38 2.83 -27.38
N THR A 359 30.05 3.67 -28.34
CA THR A 359 29.11 3.33 -29.42
C THR A 359 29.77 2.61 -30.59
N ASP A 360 31.11 2.55 -30.62
CA ASP A 360 31.94 1.86 -31.61
C ASP A 360 32.07 0.34 -31.39
N GLN A 361 31.54 -0.16 -30.28
CA GLN A 361 31.66 -1.55 -29.83
C GLN A 361 30.44 -2.45 -30.19
N GLY A 362 29.83 -2.19 -31.35
CA GLY A 362 28.79 -3.07 -31.91
C GLY A 362 27.40 -2.91 -31.30
N ILE A 363 27.13 -1.81 -30.56
CA ILE A 363 25.80 -1.48 -30.10
C ILE A 363 24.97 -0.96 -31.29
N PRO A 364 23.79 -1.57 -31.58
CA PRO A 364 22.92 -1.09 -32.65
C PRO A 364 22.53 0.37 -32.48
N VAL A 365 22.65 1.18 -33.53
CA VAL A 365 22.38 2.63 -33.47
C VAL A 365 21.00 2.94 -32.89
N ALA A 366 19.99 2.15 -33.27
CA ALA A 366 18.62 2.29 -32.80
C ALA A 366 18.42 2.12 -31.26
N TYR A 367 19.40 1.51 -30.58
CA TYR A 367 19.27 1.22 -29.12
C TYR A 367 20.12 2.16 -28.27
N ARG A 368 21.06 2.91 -28.83
CA ARG A 368 22.03 3.76 -28.11
C ARG A 368 21.30 4.80 -27.25
N GLY A 369 20.40 5.58 -27.87
CA GLY A 369 19.56 6.55 -27.13
C GLY A 369 18.71 5.90 -26.05
N LEU A 370 18.05 4.77 -26.36
CA LEU A 370 17.23 4.04 -25.39
C LEU A 370 18.02 3.56 -24.17
N ILE A 371 19.27 3.12 -24.38
CA ILE A 371 20.19 2.65 -23.33
C ILE A 371 20.62 3.81 -22.43
N VAL A 372 20.99 4.95 -23.01
CA VAL A 372 21.41 6.13 -22.28
C VAL A 372 20.24 6.70 -21.47
N ASP A 373 19.09 6.88 -22.13
CA ASP A 373 17.87 7.37 -21.45
C ASP A 373 17.44 6.45 -20.32
N ALA A 374 17.51 5.13 -20.51
CA ALA A 374 17.15 4.14 -19.49
C ALA A 374 18.07 4.24 -18.26
N ALA A 375 19.36 4.49 -18.44
CA ALA A 375 20.29 4.71 -17.33
C ALA A 375 20.01 6.01 -16.60
N HIS A 376 19.70 7.09 -17.31
CA HIS A 376 19.40 8.41 -16.74
C HIS A 376 18.09 8.47 -15.96
N THR A 377 17.22 7.47 -16.08
CA THR A 377 16.03 7.37 -15.20
C THR A 377 16.38 6.99 -13.76
N CYS A 378 17.65 6.63 -13.49
CA CYS A 378 18.13 6.18 -12.20
C CYS A 378 19.20 7.12 -11.63
N GLU A 379 19.06 7.53 -10.39
CA GLU A 379 20.07 8.33 -9.67
C GLU A 379 21.26 7.51 -9.16
N SER A 380 21.17 6.16 -9.21
CA SER A 380 22.25 5.29 -8.74
C SER A 380 23.44 5.29 -9.68
N ARG A 381 24.64 5.45 -9.12
CA ARG A 381 25.91 5.35 -9.85
C ARG A 381 26.22 3.94 -10.37
N ASP A 382 25.53 2.92 -9.87
CA ASP A 382 25.70 1.54 -10.32
C ASP A 382 25.01 1.28 -11.65
N VAL A 383 23.91 2.01 -11.96
CA VAL A 383 23.15 1.86 -13.20
C VAL A 383 23.67 2.85 -14.24
N THR A 384 24.58 2.38 -15.08
CA THR A 384 25.22 3.18 -16.14
C THR A 384 24.77 2.69 -17.52
N PRO A 385 24.88 3.54 -18.57
CA PRO A 385 24.64 3.09 -19.94
C PRO A 385 25.46 1.86 -20.32
N ALA A 386 26.72 1.81 -19.86
CA ALA A 386 27.61 0.65 -20.10
C ALA A 386 27.09 -0.63 -19.43
N LEU A 387 26.50 -0.55 -18.21
CA LEU A 387 25.89 -1.71 -17.54
C LEU A 387 24.69 -2.23 -18.31
N ILE A 388 23.79 -1.34 -18.74
CA ILE A 388 22.62 -1.75 -19.53
C ILE A 388 23.05 -2.38 -20.85
N ALA A 389 24.04 -1.79 -21.56
CA ALA A 389 24.57 -2.36 -22.78
C ALA A 389 25.23 -3.74 -22.56
N ALA A 390 26.04 -3.89 -21.51
CA ALA A 390 26.67 -5.15 -21.12
C ALA A 390 25.63 -6.24 -20.85
N LEU A 391 24.56 -5.90 -20.12
CA LEU A 391 23.47 -6.80 -19.82
C LEU A 391 22.75 -7.24 -21.11
N LEU A 392 22.28 -6.31 -21.93
CA LEU A 392 21.56 -6.64 -23.16
C LEU A 392 22.41 -7.48 -24.14
N LYS A 393 23.71 -7.21 -24.22
CA LYS A 393 24.64 -8.01 -25.01
C LYS A 393 24.80 -9.43 -24.48
N THR A 394 24.87 -9.58 -23.17
CA THR A 394 25.02 -10.89 -22.50
C THR A 394 23.74 -11.71 -22.56
N GLU A 395 22.58 -11.06 -22.42
CA GLU A 395 21.28 -11.74 -22.41
C GLU A 395 20.85 -12.24 -23.80
N SER A 396 21.05 -11.43 -24.85
CA SER A 396 20.45 -11.72 -26.14
C SER A 396 21.34 -11.37 -27.35
N ASP A 397 22.53 -10.86 -27.13
CA ASP A 397 23.34 -10.26 -28.21
C ASP A 397 22.63 -9.10 -28.94
N PHE A 398 21.83 -8.33 -28.22
CA PHE A 398 20.92 -7.28 -28.72
C PHE A 398 19.83 -7.79 -29.66
N ASP A 399 19.49 -9.07 -29.63
CA ASP A 399 18.42 -9.64 -30.45
C ASP A 399 17.04 -9.39 -29.86
N PRO A 400 16.18 -8.53 -30.47
CA PRO A 400 14.83 -8.32 -30.01
C PRO A 400 13.87 -9.47 -30.33
N GLY A 401 14.29 -10.39 -31.23
CA GLY A 401 13.51 -11.55 -31.66
C GLY A 401 13.79 -12.81 -30.85
N LEU A 402 14.70 -12.75 -29.86
CA LEU A 402 15.02 -13.91 -29.04
C LEU A 402 13.73 -14.48 -28.40
N ALA A 403 13.58 -15.80 -28.47
CA ALA A 403 12.48 -16.52 -27.84
C ALA A 403 12.99 -17.85 -27.26
N ASP A 404 12.75 -18.06 -25.97
CA ASP A 404 12.95 -19.31 -25.24
C ASP A 404 11.62 -19.72 -24.56
N PRO A 405 10.68 -20.31 -25.30
CA PRO A 405 9.36 -20.67 -24.76
C PRO A 405 9.41 -21.66 -23.60
N ALA A 406 10.50 -22.45 -23.49
CA ALA A 406 10.65 -23.42 -22.39
C ALA A 406 10.87 -22.73 -21.04
N LYS A 407 11.39 -21.49 -21.06
CA LYS A 407 11.62 -20.65 -19.88
C LYS A 407 10.68 -19.46 -19.80
N ASP A 408 9.78 -19.30 -20.79
CA ASP A 408 8.91 -18.14 -20.96
C ASP A 408 9.71 -16.81 -21.08
N GLU A 409 10.94 -16.87 -21.68
CA GLU A 409 11.85 -15.74 -21.82
C GLU A 409 11.88 -15.21 -23.26
N TYR A 410 11.71 -13.87 -23.43
CA TYR A 410 11.59 -13.26 -24.76
C TYR A 410 12.29 -11.91 -24.88
N GLY A 411 12.72 -11.61 -26.10
CA GLY A 411 13.22 -10.30 -26.50
C GLY A 411 14.62 -9.97 -25.98
N ILE A 412 15.00 -8.72 -26.22
CA ILE A 412 16.36 -8.20 -26.03
C ILE A 412 16.92 -8.34 -24.61
N ALA A 413 16.06 -8.44 -23.61
CA ALA A 413 16.42 -8.50 -22.19
C ALA A 413 15.91 -9.79 -21.50
N ARG A 414 15.50 -10.79 -22.26
CA ARG A 414 14.94 -12.08 -21.78
C ARG A 414 13.84 -11.91 -20.76
N TRP A 415 12.90 -11.03 -21.07
CA TRP A 415 11.74 -10.83 -20.21
C TRP A 415 10.79 -12.02 -20.23
N THR A 416 10.29 -12.40 -19.05
CA THR A 416 8.99 -13.07 -18.98
C THR A 416 7.88 -12.03 -19.09
N PRO A 417 6.69 -12.36 -19.65
CA PRO A 417 5.55 -11.42 -19.74
C PRO A 417 5.20 -10.79 -18.40
N ASP A 418 5.19 -11.57 -17.30
CA ASP A 418 4.86 -11.12 -15.96
C ASP A 418 5.86 -10.09 -15.45
N VAL A 419 7.17 -10.34 -15.59
CA VAL A 419 8.22 -9.44 -15.12
C VAL A 419 8.26 -8.17 -15.96
N LEU A 420 8.15 -8.26 -17.30
CA LEU A 420 8.11 -7.06 -18.14
C LEU A 420 6.87 -6.20 -17.82
N TYR A 421 5.70 -6.82 -17.70
CA TYR A 421 4.46 -6.11 -17.34
C TYR A 421 4.65 -5.26 -16.08
N TYR A 422 5.33 -5.82 -15.07
CA TYR A 422 5.64 -5.12 -13.82
C TYR A 422 6.46 -3.84 -14.05
N TRP A 423 7.45 -3.89 -14.94
CA TRP A 423 8.38 -2.77 -15.18
C TRP A 423 7.93 -1.81 -16.28
N LEU A 424 6.77 -2.02 -16.90
CA LEU A 424 6.16 -1.04 -17.80
C LEU A 424 5.59 0.15 -17.03
N PRO A 425 5.65 1.38 -17.58
CA PRO A 425 4.87 2.50 -17.07
C PRO A 425 3.37 2.17 -17.12
N GLU A 426 2.59 2.66 -16.17
CA GLU A 426 1.15 2.38 -16.07
C GLU A 426 0.39 2.65 -17.36
N ASN A 427 0.68 3.76 -18.03
CA ASN A 427 0.07 4.14 -19.30
C ASN A 427 0.46 3.26 -20.50
N GLN A 428 1.41 2.35 -20.34
CA GLN A 428 1.86 1.39 -21.36
C GLN A 428 1.49 -0.05 -21.02
N ARG A 429 0.92 -0.30 -19.83
CA ARG A 429 0.50 -1.64 -19.43
C ARG A 429 -0.80 -2.02 -20.12
N PRO A 430 -0.90 -3.20 -20.75
CA PRO A 430 -2.18 -3.72 -21.20
C PRO A 430 -3.07 -4.05 -19.99
N ALA A 431 -4.37 -4.15 -20.23
CA ALA A 431 -5.34 -4.41 -19.15
C ALA A 431 -5.08 -5.71 -18.36
N LYS A 432 -4.41 -6.68 -18.97
CA LYS A 432 -4.04 -7.96 -18.33
C LYS A 432 -2.66 -8.39 -18.80
N VAL A 433 -1.89 -9.04 -17.92
CA VAL A 433 -0.56 -9.61 -18.27
C VAL A 433 -0.63 -10.51 -19.50
N LYS A 434 -1.64 -11.37 -19.62
CA LYS A 434 -1.84 -12.26 -20.76
C LYS A 434 -2.04 -11.54 -22.10
N ASP A 435 -2.31 -10.24 -22.10
CA ASP A 435 -2.44 -9.43 -23.30
C ASP A 435 -1.08 -8.87 -23.74
N LEU A 436 -0.07 -8.92 -22.87
CA LEU A 436 1.32 -8.61 -23.18
C LEU A 436 1.99 -9.82 -23.84
N LYS A 437 1.97 -9.85 -25.16
CA LYS A 437 2.50 -10.96 -25.96
C LYS A 437 3.85 -10.62 -26.58
N PRO A 438 4.82 -11.56 -26.55
CA PRO A 438 6.05 -11.40 -27.31
C PRO A 438 5.79 -11.38 -28.83
N PRO A 439 6.72 -10.81 -29.64
CA PRO A 439 8.00 -10.22 -29.21
C PRO A 439 7.84 -8.83 -28.59
N PHE A 440 8.68 -8.53 -27.59
CA PHE A 440 8.65 -7.25 -26.88
C PHE A 440 9.53 -6.20 -27.56
N PRO A 441 8.98 -5.07 -28.03
CA PRO A 441 9.75 -4.05 -28.72
C PRO A 441 10.90 -3.48 -27.88
N PRO A 442 12.11 -3.24 -28.43
CA PRO A 442 13.25 -2.66 -27.70
C PRO A 442 12.93 -1.33 -27.01
N LYS A 443 12.12 -0.46 -27.63
CA LYS A 443 11.65 0.81 -27.05
C LYS A 443 10.78 0.64 -25.80
N THR A 444 10.26 -0.54 -25.58
CA THR A 444 9.49 -0.91 -24.39
C THR A 444 10.38 -1.65 -23.39
N SER A 445 11.18 -2.60 -23.87
CA SER A 445 12.01 -3.48 -23.05
C SER A 445 13.21 -2.77 -22.42
N ILE A 446 13.93 -1.92 -23.15
CA ILE A 446 15.16 -1.26 -22.66
C ILE A 446 14.88 -0.28 -21.52
N PRO A 447 13.87 0.63 -21.60
CA PRO A 447 13.52 1.47 -20.47
C PRO A 447 13.05 0.68 -19.23
N ALA A 448 12.42 -0.49 -19.42
CA ALA A 448 12.05 -1.38 -18.32
C ALA A 448 13.29 -1.97 -17.63
N VAL A 449 14.35 -2.31 -18.36
CA VAL A 449 15.65 -2.73 -17.78
C VAL A 449 16.21 -1.64 -16.87
N GLY A 450 16.25 -0.38 -17.33
CA GLY A 450 16.76 0.74 -16.53
C GLY A 450 16.02 0.86 -15.19
N ARG A 451 14.68 0.80 -15.19
CA ARG A 451 13.86 0.84 -13.97
C ARG A 451 14.12 -0.36 -13.05
N TYR A 452 14.22 -1.56 -13.61
CA TYR A 452 14.47 -2.76 -12.82
C TYR A 452 15.87 -2.75 -12.19
N LEU A 453 16.91 -2.41 -12.96
CA LEU A 453 18.27 -2.29 -12.42
C LEU A 453 18.38 -1.18 -11.37
N CYS A 454 17.61 -0.10 -11.51
CA CYS A 454 17.53 0.97 -10.51
C CYS A 454 17.02 0.44 -9.18
N GLU A 455 15.94 -0.33 -9.21
CA GLU A 455 15.37 -0.95 -8.00
C GLU A 455 16.33 -1.97 -7.39
N ILE A 456 16.95 -2.82 -8.21
CA ILE A 456 17.97 -3.75 -7.76
C ILE A 456 19.11 -2.99 -7.05
N SER A 457 19.66 -1.95 -7.68
CA SER A 457 20.78 -1.20 -7.12
C SER A 457 20.44 -0.52 -5.79
N ARG A 458 19.22 0.00 -5.65
CA ARG A 458 18.71 0.59 -4.38
C ARG A 458 18.56 -0.44 -3.29
N THR A 459 18.18 -1.68 -3.64
CA THR A 459 17.85 -2.76 -2.72
C THR A 459 19.08 -3.61 -2.36
N LEU A 460 20.14 -3.52 -3.14
CA LEU A 460 21.37 -4.28 -2.92
C LEU A 460 22.11 -3.78 -1.68
N SER A 461 22.46 -4.69 -0.76
CA SER A 461 23.18 -4.37 0.47
C SER A 461 24.49 -3.62 0.19
N LYS A 462 24.86 -2.72 1.11
CA LYS A 462 26.16 -2.04 1.06
C LYS A 462 27.32 -2.99 1.34
N ASP A 463 27.06 -4.12 2.00
CA ASP A 463 28.06 -5.12 2.39
C ASP A 463 28.41 -6.11 1.27
N VAL A 464 27.78 -6.00 0.11
CA VAL A 464 28.07 -6.85 -1.07
C VAL A 464 29.51 -6.65 -1.50
N GLN A 465 30.26 -7.75 -1.52
CA GLN A 465 31.67 -7.77 -1.90
C GLN A 465 31.86 -7.85 -3.40
N GLY A 466 32.99 -7.31 -3.91
CA GLY A 466 33.37 -7.33 -5.31
C GLY A 466 32.77 -6.18 -6.13
N ASN A 467 32.66 -6.39 -7.44
CA ASN A 467 32.13 -5.38 -8.35
C ASN A 467 30.62 -5.22 -8.19
N ARG A 468 30.20 -4.06 -7.69
CA ARG A 468 28.80 -3.78 -7.40
C ARG A 468 27.89 -3.80 -8.64
N LYS A 469 28.40 -3.35 -9.80
CA LYS A 469 27.66 -3.41 -11.07
C LYS A 469 27.44 -4.85 -11.53
N ALA A 470 28.45 -5.70 -11.39
CA ALA A 470 28.32 -7.13 -11.66
C ALA A 470 27.34 -7.83 -10.70
N ALA A 471 27.32 -7.41 -9.43
CA ALA A 471 26.34 -7.89 -8.45
C ALA A 471 24.92 -7.45 -8.79
N VAL A 472 24.71 -6.22 -9.29
CA VAL A 472 23.41 -5.74 -9.79
C VAL A 472 22.94 -6.61 -10.98
N ALA A 473 23.84 -6.93 -11.93
CA ALA A 473 23.50 -7.81 -13.04
C ALA A 473 23.22 -9.27 -12.60
N ALA A 474 23.97 -9.79 -11.62
CA ALA A 474 23.71 -11.11 -11.06
C ALA A 474 22.33 -11.17 -10.35
N ALA A 475 21.94 -10.09 -9.67
CA ALA A 475 20.63 -9.97 -9.06
C ALA A 475 19.49 -9.87 -10.09
N TYR A 476 19.76 -9.30 -11.28
CA TYR A 476 18.81 -9.30 -12.39
C TYR A 476 18.48 -10.73 -12.85
N ARG A 477 19.47 -11.60 -12.92
CA ARG A 477 19.32 -13.02 -13.33
C ARG A 477 18.75 -13.91 -12.22
N THR A 478 18.91 -13.54 -10.97
CA THR A 478 18.52 -14.36 -9.81
C THR A 478 17.50 -13.64 -8.92
N SER A 479 17.97 -12.99 -7.88
CA SER A 479 17.23 -12.03 -7.08
C SER A 479 18.20 -11.23 -6.21
N VAL A 480 17.76 -10.05 -5.76
CA VAL A 480 18.52 -9.23 -4.81
C VAL A 480 18.77 -9.97 -3.51
N GLU A 481 17.78 -10.74 -3.04
CA GLU A 481 17.88 -11.52 -1.82
C GLU A 481 19.01 -12.57 -1.88
N ILE A 482 19.11 -13.27 -3.00
CA ILE A 482 20.17 -14.26 -3.23
C ILE A 482 21.56 -13.62 -3.17
N VAL A 483 21.75 -12.46 -3.80
CA VAL A 483 23.03 -11.76 -3.81
C VAL A 483 23.35 -11.15 -2.44
N ASN A 484 22.36 -10.59 -1.75
CA ASN A 484 22.53 -10.06 -0.39
C ASN A 484 22.87 -11.16 0.63
N ASN A 485 22.17 -12.29 0.60
CA ASN A 485 22.41 -13.42 1.50
C ASN A 485 23.80 -14.05 1.29
N ALA A 486 24.32 -14.01 0.05
CA ALA A 486 25.66 -14.47 -0.27
C ALA A 486 26.74 -13.39 -0.03
N ALA A 487 26.35 -12.18 0.40
CA ALA A 487 27.21 -11.00 0.47
C ALA A 487 28.03 -10.76 -0.84
N GLY A 488 27.48 -11.14 -1.99
CA GLY A 488 28.11 -11.00 -3.30
C GLY A 488 27.62 -12.01 -4.34
N VAL A 489 28.37 -12.14 -5.42
CA VAL A 489 28.03 -13.07 -6.50
C VAL A 489 28.39 -14.50 -6.11
N ARG A 490 27.39 -15.40 -6.12
CA ARG A 490 27.61 -16.82 -5.80
C ARG A 490 28.48 -17.51 -6.84
N PRO A 491 29.14 -18.63 -6.47
CA PRO A 491 29.98 -19.41 -7.40
C PRO A 491 29.29 -19.79 -8.70
N GLN A 492 27.99 -20.08 -8.65
CA GLN A 492 27.18 -20.48 -9.81
C GLN A 492 26.95 -19.36 -10.82
N GLU A 493 26.91 -18.11 -10.37
CA GLU A 493 26.72 -16.92 -11.20
C GLU A 493 28.05 -16.22 -11.59
N ARG A 494 29.20 -16.72 -11.14
CA ARG A 494 30.52 -16.09 -11.42
C ARG A 494 30.80 -15.95 -12.89
N ALA A 495 30.54 -16.98 -13.69
CA ALA A 495 30.75 -16.93 -15.12
C ALA A 495 29.97 -15.80 -15.81
N TYR A 496 28.70 -15.63 -15.41
CA TYR A 496 27.84 -14.56 -15.87
C TYR A 496 28.36 -13.18 -15.42
N ALA A 497 28.71 -13.04 -14.14
CA ALA A 497 29.23 -11.80 -13.58
C ALA A 497 30.57 -11.39 -14.26
N THR A 498 31.47 -12.33 -14.50
CA THR A 498 32.73 -12.09 -15.21
C THR A 498 32.48 -11.62 -16.64
N GLU A 499 31.50 -12.20 -17.35
CA GLU A 499 31.13 -11.73 -18.70
C GLU A 499 30.56 -10.31 -18.66
N ILE A 500 29.72 -9.98 -17.66
CA ILE A 500 29.22 -8.61 -17.45
C ILE A 500 30.41 -7.65 -17.20
N GLU A 501 31.37 -8.00 -16.35
CA GLU A 501 32.55 -7.15 -16.07
C GLU A 501 33.37 -6.89 -17.36
N ARG A 502 33.63 -7.94 -18.11
CA ARG A 502 34.32 -7.83 -19.40
C ARG A 502 33.60 -6.91 -20.39
N ARG A 503 32.26 -6.97 -20.42
CA ARG A 503 31.41 -6.11 -21.27
C ARG A 503 31.33 -4.69 -20.75
N LEU A 504 31.33 -4.50 -19.43
CA LEU A 504 31.40 -3.17 -18.80
C LEU A 504 32.65 -2.43 -19.26
N ASP A 505 33.83 -3.09 -19.22
CA ASP A 505 35.09 -2.51 -19.70
C ASP A 505 35.02 -2.18 -21.20
N GLN A 506 34.40 -3.04 -22.00
CA GLN A 506 34.20 -2.84 -23.42
C GLN A 506 33.37 -1.60 -23.75
N TYR A 507 32.32 -1.32 -22.95
CA TYR A 507 31.34 -0.27 -23.25
C TYR A 507 31.54 1.04 -22.45
N THR A 508 32.45 1.05 -21.46
CA THR A 508 32.75 2.26 -20.67
C THR A 508 33.76 3.15 -21.44
N PRO A 509 33.44 4.44 -21.69
CA PRO A 509 34.39 5.38 -22.30
C PRO A 509 35.67 5.55 -21.44
N GLY A 510 36.84 5.59 -22.07
CA GLY A 510 38.10 5.84 -21.37
C GLY A 510 38.75 4.61 -20.72
N SER A 511 38.20 3.41 -20.86
CA SER A 511 38.80 2.15 -20.42
C SER A 511 39.68 1.47 -21.46
N GLY A 512 40.43 2.28 -22.23
CA GLY A 512 41.36 1.79 -23.27
C GLY A 512 42.77 2.28 -23.06
#